data_874cf2fd65adabc22f81d1517f981335
#
_entry.id   874cf2fd65adabc22f81d1517f981335
#
_cell.length_a   1.000
_cell.length_b   1.000
_cell.length_c   1.000
_cell.angle_alpha   90.00
_cell.angle_beta   90.00
_cell.angle_gamma   90.00
#
_symmetry.space_group_name_H-M   'P 1'
#
loop_
_entity.id
_entity.type
_entity.pdbx_description
1 polymer ?
#
loop_
_entity_poly.entity_id
_entity_poly.type
_entity_poly.pdbx_seq_one_letter_code
_entity_poly.pdbx_strand_id
1 'polypeptide(L)'
;MNQPKLNTSPPVSDEIRQTTCYMCACRCGINVHLTDGRVSYIEGNRDHPVNKGVLCAKGASGIMQVTAPSRLRAPLRRVGPRGSGAFEEISWDEALALAVSWVKRRREAGPENLAFLTGAISRNL
;
A
#
# COMPACT_ATOMS: atom_id res chain seq x y z
N MET A 1 22.39 -36.78 -17.30
CA MET A 1 21.26 -36.00 -16.73
C MET A 1 21.48 -34.53 -17.06
N ASN A 2 20.64 -33.95 -17.93
CA ASN A 2 20.73 -32.54 -18.29
C ASN A 2 20.15 -31.72 -17.13
N GLN A 3 20.99 -31.17 -16.28
CA GLN A 3 20.51 -30.21 -15.31
C GLN A 3 20.11 -28.93 -16.07
N PRO A 4 18.92 -28.36 -15.83
CA PRO A 4 18.54 -27.11 -16.44
C PRO A 4 19.57 -26.03 -16.05
N LYS A 5 20.14 -25.34 -17.04
CA LYS A 5 21.04 -24.20 -16.78
C LYS A 5 20.21 -23.11 -16.09
N LEU A 6 20.47 -22.90 -14.83
CA LEU A 6 19.91 -21.77 -14.10
C LEU A 6 20.45 -20.47 -14.72
N ASN A 7 19.57 -19.66 -15.25
CA ASN A 7 19.94 -18.31 -15.64
C ASN A 7 20.13 -17.46 -14.37
N THR A 8 21.37 -17.19 -14.00
CA THR A 8 21.72 -16.44 -12.79
C THR A 8 21.60 -14.92 -12.97
N SER A 9 21.29 -14.46 -14.17
CA SER A 9 21.12 -13.04 -14.50
C SER A 9 19.98 -12.85 -15.50
N PRO A 10 18.76 -13.29 -15.18
CA PRO A 10 17.62 -13.03 -16.05
C PRO A 10 17.38 -11.51 -16.14
N PRO A 11 16.92 -10.99 -17.29
CA PRO A 11 16.45 -9.61 -17.36
C PRO A 11 15.27 -9.47 -16.41
N VAL A 12 15.38 -8.52 -15.47
CA VAL A 12 14.39 -8.34 -14.40
C VAL A 12 13.23 -7.48 -14.87
N SER A 13 13.46 -6.65 -15.90
CA SER A 13 12.46 -5.66 -16.36
C SER A 13 12.89 -4.99 -17.65
N ASP A 14 11.91 -4.34 -18.30
CA ASP A 14 12.10 -3.48 -19.47
C ASP A 14 12.38 -2.04 -19.04
N GLU A 15 11.90 -1.66 -17.86
CA GLU A 15 11.99 -0.31 -17.32
C GLU A 15 12.21 -0.34 -15.80
N ILE A 16 12.99 0.61 -15.29
CA ILE A 16 13.20 0.82 -13.85
C ILE A 16 12.76 2.23 -13.50
N ARG A 17 11.88 2.37 -12.50
CA ARG A 17 11.47 3.65 -11.94
C ARG A 17 11.91 3.77 -10.48
N GLN A 18 12.57 4.88 -10.17
CA GLN A 18 12.97 5.20 -8.81
C GLN A 18 11.84 5.93 -8.09
N THR A 19 11.57 5.51 -6.86
CA THR A 19 10.56 6.14 -6.01
C THR A 19 10.84 5.86 -4.54
N THR A 20 9.92 6.26 -3.67
CA THR A 20 10.02 6.10 -2.22
C THR A 20 9.04 5.03 -1.75
N CYS A 21 9.51 4.12 -0.89
CA CYS A 21 8.68 3.11 -0.25
C CYS A 21 7.66 3.75 0.69
N TYR A 22 6.41 3.35 0.58
CA TYR A 22 5.30 3.88 1.39
C TYR A 22 4.92 3.00 2.59
N MET A 23 5.56 1.84 2.75
CA MET A 23 5.13 0.80 3.72
C MET A 23 5.34 1.17 5.18
N CYS A 24 6.21 2.14 5.49
CA CYS A 24 6.44 2.63 6.85
C CYS A 24 7.11 4.02 6.84
N ALA A 25 7.38 4.55 8.04
CA ALA A 25 7.98 5.86 8.24
C ALA A 25 9.44 5.98 7.74
N CYS A 26 10.14 4.87 7.48
CA CYS A 26 11.54 4.91 7.02
C CYS A 26 11.69 5.49 5.62
N ARG A 27 10.65 5.46 4.79
CA ARG A 27 10.66 6.08 3.46
C ARG A 27 11.88 5.72 2.61
N CYS A 28 12.26 4.45 2.61
CA CYS A 28 13.41 3.97 1.84
C CYS A 28 13.27 4.28 0.34
N GLY A 29 14.36 4.68 -0.31
CA GLY A 29 14.42 4.77 -1.76
C GLY A 29 14.39 3.38 -2.38
N ILE A 30 13.56 3.18 -3.37
CA ILE A 30 13.37 1.90 -4.07
C ILE A 30 13.47 2.06 -5.58
N ASN A 31 13.89 0.99 -6.22
CA ASN A 31 13.79 0.77 -7.66
C ASN A 31 12.59 -0.15 -7.91
N VAL A 32 11.64 0.32 -8.69
CA VAL A 32 10.48 -0.44 -9.14
C VAL A 32 10.75 -0.90 -10.56
N HIS A 33 10.83 -2.20 -10.75
CA HIS A 33 11.03 -2.85 -12.03
C HIS A 33 9.68 -3.11 -12.69
N LEU A 34 9.56 -2.71 -13.94
CA LEU A 34 8.36 -2.89 -14.75
C LEU A 34 8.65 -3.86 -15.91
N THR A 35 7.69 -4.71 -16.20
CA THR A 35 7.66 -5.57 -17.39
C THR A 35 6.29 -5.40 -18.03
N ASP A 36 6.26 -5.00 -19.30
CA ASP A 36 5.01 -4.66 -20.00
C ASP A 36 4.14 -3.64 -19.22
N GLY A 37 4.78 -2.64 -18.61
CA GLY A 37 4.11 -1.61 -17.80
C GLY A 37 3.57 -2.08 -16.46
N ARG A 38 3.83 -3.32 -16.05
CA ARG A 38 3.39 -3.89 -14.76
C ARG A 38 4.57 -4.05 -13.82
N VAL A 39 4.33 -3.83 -12.53
CA VAL A 39 5.36 -4.05 -11.51
C VAL A 39 5.72 -5.54 -11.46
N SER A 40 6.99 -5.87 -11.75
CA SER A 40 7.53 -7.21 -11.73
C SER A 40 8.40 -7.49 -10.51
N TYR A 41 9.13 -6.47 -10.03
CA TYR A 41 10.04 -6.61 -8.89
C TYR A 41 10.27 -5.27 -8.19
N ILE A 42 10.57 -5.31 -6.89
CA ILE A 42 10.92 -4.13 -6.09
C ILE A 42 12.19 -4.43 -5.29
N GLU A 43 13.18 -3.56 -5.42
CA GLU A 43 14.43 -3.62 -4.64
C GLU A 43 14.78 -2.27 -4.03
N GLY A 44 15.76 -2.26 -3.12
CA GLY A 44 16.30 -1.02 -2.57
C GLY A 44 17.18 -0.28 -3.58
N ASN A 45 17.01 1.03 -3.66
CA ASN A 45 17.86 1.88 -4.49
C ASN A 45 19.24 2.06 -3.83
N ARG A 46 20.30 1.59 -4.49
CA ARG A 46 21.69 1.66 -3.97
C ARG A 46 22.23 3.09 -3.92
N ASP A 47 21.72 3.97 -4.77
CA ASP A 47 22.15 5.37 -4.84
C ASP A 47 21.44 6.25 -3.82
N HIS A 48 20.42 5.70 -3.13
CA HIS A 48 19.68 6.45 -2.13
C HIS A 48 20.53 6.69 -0.88
N PRO A 49 20.68 7.97 -0.40
CA PRO A 49 21.66 8.31 0.62
C PRO A 49 21.37 7.68 2.00
N VAL A 50 20.12 7.35 2.28
CA VAL A 50 19.71 6.82 3.60
C VAL A 50 19.81 5.30 3.65
N ASN A 51 19.08 4.58 2.78
CA ASN A 51 19.02 3.11 2.86
C ASN A 51 20.04 2.38 1.98
N LYS A 52 20.72 3.05 1.04
CA LYS A 52 21.84 2.51 0.24
C LYS A 52 21.59 1.09 -0.30
N GLY A 53 20.40 0.85 -0.82
CA GLY A 53 19.99 -0.44 -1.37
C GLY A 53 19.40 -1.43 -0.37
N VAL A 54 19.43 -1.15 0.93
CA VAL A 54 18.77 -2.02 1.93
C VAL A 54 17.26 -1.82 1.87
N LEU A 55 16.53 -2.91 1.73
CA LEU A 55 15.06 -2.92 1.74
C LEU A 55 14.57 -4.07 2.62
N CYS A 56 13.66 -3.79 3.52
CA CYS A 56 13.08 -4.82 4.39
C CYS A 56 11.99 -5.62 3.66
N ALA A 57 11.59 -6.75 4.25
CA ALA A 57 10.55 -7.62 3.69
C ALA A 57 9.23 -6.89 3.42
N LYS A 58 8.83 -5.91 4.24
CA LYS A 58 7.63 -5.10 3.99
C LYS A 58 7.72 -4.32 2.68
N GLY A 59 8.86 -3.67 2.43
CA GLY A 59 9.07 -2.92 1.20
C GLY A 59 9.12 -3.82 -0.03
N ALA A 60 9.81 -4.95 0.05
CA ALA A 60 9.89 -5.92 -1.05
C ALA A 60 8.52 -6.56 -1.35
N SER A 61 7.71 -6.83 -0.32
CA SER A 61 6.37 -7.38 -0.49
C SER A 61 5.31 -6.37 -0.97
N GLY A 62 5.67 -5.10 -1.16
CA GLY A 62 4.76 -4.07 -1.65
C GLY A 62 4.08 -4.41 -2.97
N ILE A 63 4.73 -5.20 -3.82
CA ILE A 63 4.14 -5.72 -5.06
C ILE A 63 2.87 -6.53 -4.81
N MET A 64 2.79 -7.28 -3.70
CA MET A 64 1.62 -8.08 -3.35
C MET A 64 0.39 -7.21 -3.11
N GLN A 65 0.56 -6.00 -2.57
CA GLN A 65 -0.55 -5.07 -2.36
C GLN A 65 -1.07 -4.48 -3.67
N VAL A 66 -0.22 -4.33 -4.67
CA VAL A 66 -0.62 -3.81 -5.98
C VAL A 66 -1.40 -4.85 -6.78
N THR A 67 -0.99 -6.11 -6.71
CA THR A 67 -1.48 -7.19 -7.57
C THR A 67 -2.42 -8.18 -6.86
N ALA A 68 -2.59 -8.09 -5.53
CA ALA A 68 -3.41 -9.01 -4.76
C ALA A 68 -4.86 -9.06 -5.29
N PRO A 69 -5.41 -10.26 -5.55
CA PRO A 69 -6.80 -10.41 -5.97
C PRO A 69 -7.80 -9.88 -4.94
N SER A 70 -7.43 -9.91 -3.65
CA SER A 70 -8.23 -9.40 -2.54
C SER A 70 -8.15 -7.88 -2.34
N ARG A 71 -7.38 -7.17 -3.18
CA ARG A 71 -7.28 -5.73 -3.09
C ARG A 71 -8.63 -5.07 -3.34
N LEU A 72 -9.08 -4.25 -2.39
CA LEU A 72 -10.27 -3.42 -2.56
C LEU A 72 -10.04 -2.39 -3.68
N ARG A 73 -11.01 -2.28 -4.59
CA ARG A 73 -10.96 -1.34 -5.73
C ARG A 73 -11.98 -0.22 -5.61
N ALA A 74 -12.92 -0.36 -4.69
CA ALA A 74 -13.94 0.61 -4.38
C ALA A 74 -14.18 0.67 -2.86
N PRO A 75 -14.79 1.74 -2.35
CA PRO A 75 -15.21 1.81 -0.96
C PRO A 75 -16.25 0.74 -0.64
N LEU A 76 -16.17 0.19 0.56
CA LEU A 76 -17.12 -0.81 1.05
C LEU A 76 -17.88 -0.27 2.26
N ARG A 77 -19.21 -0.37 2.23
CA ARG A 77 -20.07 -0.11 3.36
C ARG A 77 -20.47 -1.42 4.03
N ARG A 78 -20.35 -1.50 5.34
CA ARG A 78 -20.84 -2.65 6.08
C ARG A 78 -22.36 -2.64 6.12
N VAL A 79 -22.99 -3.76 5.74
CA VAL A 79 -24.46 -3.93 5.72
C VAL A 79 -24.95 -4.92 6.78
N GLY A 80 -24.07 -5.66 7.42
CA GLY A 80 -24.38 -6.61 8.48
C GLY A 80 -23.94 -6.16 9.87
N PRO A 81 -24.22 -6.95 10.91
CA PRO A 81 -23.74 -6.72 12.25
C PRO A 81 -22.21 -6.73 12.29
N ARG A 82 -21.63 -6.12 13.34
CA ARG A 82 -20.17 -6.08 13.53
C ARG A 82 -19.62 -7.51 13.61
N GLY A 83 -18.59 -7.81 12.79
CA GLY A 83 -17.97 -9.13 12.73
C GLY A 83 -18.57 -10.09 11.70
N SER A 84 -19.71 -9.76 11.07
CA SER A 84 -20.34 -10.63 10.07
C SER A 84 -19.56 -10.73 8.74
N GLY A 85 -18.68 -9.77 8.44
CA GLY A 85 -18.01 -9.69 7.14
C GLY A 85 -18.91 -9.28 5.96
N ALA A 86 -20.16 -8.89 6.22
CA ALA A 86 -21.11 -8.48 5.18
C ALA A 86 -20.86 -7.02 4.78
N PHE A 87 -20.45 -6.82 3.53
CA PHE A 87 -20.16 -5.52 2.94
C PHE A 87 -20.80 -5.41 1.55
N GLU A 88 -21.11 -4.19 1.16
CA GLU A 88 -21.52 -3.83 -0.20
C GLU A 88 -20.61 -2.73 -0.76
N GLU A 89 -20.42 -2.74 -2.07
CA GLU A 89 -19.67 -1.71 -2.76
C GLU A 89 -20.51 -0.45 -2.92
N ILE A 90 -19.92 0.72 -2.63
CA ILE A 90 -20.56 2.03 -2.75
C ILE A 90 -19.66 2.98 -3.56
N SER A 91 -20.23 4.08 -4.04
CA SER A 91 -19.48 5.13 -4.72
C SER A 91 -18.56 5.90 -3.76
N TRP A 92 -17.52 6.56 -4.30
CA TRP A 92 -16.68 7.45 -3.52
C TRP A 92 -17.45 8.63 -2.94
N ASP A 93 -18.41 9.19 -3.69
CA ASP A 93 -19.23 10.31 -3.22
C ASP A 93 -20.08 9.89 -2.01
N GLU A 94 -20.68 8.71 -2.07
CA GLU A 94 -21.43 8.15 -0.96
C GLU A 94 -20.53 7.87 0.26
N ALA A 95 -19.34 7.28 0.03
CA ALA A 95 -18.40 6.99 1.11
C ALA A 95 -17.93 8.26 1.82
N LEU A 96 -17.62 9.31 1.07
CA LEU A 96 -17.22 10.61 1.63
C LEU A 96 -18.36 11.28 2.37
N ALA A 97 -19.57 11.28 1.83
CA ALA A 97 -20.74 11.84 2.49
C ALA A 97 -21.02 11.15 3.83
N LEU A 98 -20.94 9.81 3.87
CA LEU A 98 -21.07 9.02 5.10
C LEU A 98 -19.97 9.36 6.11
N ALA A 99 -18.70 9.38 5.70
CA ALA A 99 -17.58 9.68 6.57
C ALA A 99 -17.70 11.10 7.18
N VAL A 100 -18.04 12.10 6.36
CA VAL A 100 -18.28 13.47 6.83
C VAL A 100 -19.43 13.52 7.83
N SER A 101 -20.55 12.85 7.55
CA SER A 101 -21.71 12.82 8.45
C SER A 101 -21.37 12.22 9.81
N TRP A 102 -20.55 11.16 9.86
CA TRP A 102 -20.13 10.51 11.11
C TRP A 102 -19.19 11.40 11.92
N VAL A 103 -18.18 12.00 11.28
CA VAL A 103 -17.24 12.90 11.95
C VAL A 103 -17.96 14.14 12.48
N LYS A 104 -18.82 14.77 11.65
CA LYS A 104 -19.59 15.96 12.03
C LYS A 104 -20.46 15.69 13.26
N ARG A 105 -21.25 14.62 13.24
CA ARG A 105 -22.12 14.21 14.36
C ARG A 105 -21.36 13.99 15.66
N ARG A 106 -20.16 13.37 15.59
CA ARG A 106 -19.32 13.13 16.78
C ARG A 106 -18.70 14.43 17.30
N ARG A 107 -18.27 15.29 16.41
CA ARG A 107 -17.74 16.60 16.79
C ARG A 107 -18.81 17.51 17.43
N GLU A 108 -20.04 17.47 16.92
CA GLU A 108 -21.18 18.23 17.49
C GLU A 108 -21.62 17.68 18.85
N ALA A 109 -21.49 16.38 19.09
CA ALA A 109 -21.79 15.75 20.38
C ALA A 109 -20.74 16.06 21.47
N GLY A 110 -19.57 16.59 21.09
CA GLY A 110 -18.45 16.94 21.96
C GLY A 110 -17.13 16.40 21.41
N PRO A 111 -16.06 17.21 21.42
CA PRO A 111 -14.77 16.81 20.83
C PRO A 111 -14.15 15.57 21.49
N GLU A 112 -14.46 15.29 22.76
CA GLU A 112 -14.05 14.10 23.50
C GLU A 112 -14.62 12.79 22.95
N ASN A 113 -15.63 12.87 22.08
CA ASN A 113 -16.23 11.70 21.40
C ASN A 113 -15.49 11.32 20.11
N LEU A 114 -14.42 12.03 19.76
CA LEU A 114 -13.62 11.78 18.57
C LEU A 114 -12.15 11.60 18.92
N ALA A 115 -11.61 10.44 18.58
CA ALA A 115 -10.19 10.16 18.75
C ALA A 115 -9.57 9.69 17.42
N PHE A 116 -8.39 10.20 17.10
CA PHE A 116 -7.56 9.75 15.98
C PHE A 116 -6.37 8.95 16.51
N LEU A 117 -6.33 7.67 16.17
CA LEU A 117 -5.18 6.83 16.42
C LEU A 117 -4.33 6.73 15.15
N THR A 118 -3.10 7.23 15.21
CA THR A 118 -2.20 7.26 14.06
C THR A 118 -0.92 6.50 14.35
N GLY A 119 -0.35 5.86 13.31
CA GLY A 119 0.95 5.19 13.40
C GLY A 119 2.13 6.11 13.03
N ALA A 120 3.34 5.57 13.04
CA ALA A 120 4.57 6.30 12.70
C ALA A 120 4.56 6.90 11.27
N ILE A 121 3.74 6.36 10.37
CA ILE A 121 3.61 6.84 8.98
C ILE A 121 3.06 8.27 8.92
N SER A 122 2.16 8.63 9.82
CA SER A 122 1.50 9.95 9.83
C SER A 122 2.32 11.08 10.47
N ARG A 123 3.44 10.76 11.10
CA ARG A 123 4.31 11.76 11.75
C ARG A 123 5.17 12.57 10.78
N ASN A 124 5.19 12.21 9.50
CA ASN A 124 6.04 12.81 8.47
C ASN A 124 5.23 13.55 7.38
N LEU A 125 4.00 13.92 7.69
CA LEU A 125 3.18 14.78 6.84
C LEU A 125 3.26 16.23 7.29
#